data_69295bb287fdff3ecbbf4a3537c3616f
#
_entry.id   69295bb287fdff3ecbbf4a3537c3616f
#
_cell.length_a   1.000
_cell.length_b   1.000
_cell.length_c   1.000
_cell.angle_alpha   90.00
_cell.angle_beta   90.00
_cell.angle_gamma   90.00
#
_symmetry.space_group_name_H-M   'P 1'
#
loop_
_entity.id
_entity.type
_entity.pdbx_description
1 polymer ?
#
loop_
_entity_poly.entity_id
_entity_poly.type
_entity_poly.pdbx_seq_one_letter_code
_entity_poly.pdbx_strand_id
1 'polypeptide(L)'
;MSTWVPVIIDILLLLIVLFCAYNGFRKGLILGITGIIAIVVALYGANLLADTFSPKVQEVMKPFVEGIVEKSVNDAKDKTSEPGYVFYGPEEGENDDVYEVSYESLRKLGILKSAAQRITHEVREKVSKIGNDLKIELVDKLTEKLAYAATLVIAFILIIIIFVVLANIINLAFKLPGLELLNELLGLVLGLAKGLAIVFLLAWLVRFFGILLPEKTIDKTLILAWLIKVNPIPHFLGI
;
A
#
# COMPACT_ATOMS: atom_id res chain seq x y z
N MET A 1 -21.70 9.44 0.63
CA MET A 1 -20.63 9.20 1.58
C MET A 1 -20.39 10.48 2.38
N SER A 2 -20.26 10.37 3.69
CA SER A 2 -20.15 11.51 4.62
C SER A 2 -18.97 12.42 4.24
N THR A 3 -19.18 13.73 4.24
CA THR A 3 -18.18 14.78 4.00
C THR A 3 -17.03 14.76 5.05
N TRP A 4 -17.23 14.08 6.14
CA TRP A 4 -16.28 14.00 7.27
C TRP A 4 -15.17 12.95 7.09
N VAL A 5 -15.37 11.94 6.25
CA VAL A 5 -14.40 10.83 6.08
C VAL A 5 -13.03 11.32 5.63
N PRO A 6 -12.88 12.19 4.60
CA PRO A 6 -11.58 12.73 4.19
C PRO A 6 -10.87 13.50 5.31
N VAL A 7 -11.61 14.31 6.06
CA VAL A 7 -11.07 15.10 7.17
C VAL A 7 -10.58 14.18 8.31
N ILE A 8 -11.32 13.13 8.63
CA ILE A 8 -10.93 12.15 9.66
C ILE A 8 -9.62 11.45 9.25
N ILE A 9 -9.47 11.09 7.98
CA ILE A 9 -8.24 10.46 7.46
C ILE A 9 -7.06 11.41 7.65
N ASP A 10 -7.18 12.66 7.24
CA ASP A 10 -6.10 13.65 7.36
C ASP A 10 -5.74 13.92 8.83
N ILE A 11 -6.73 14.04 9.72
CA ILE A 11 -6.49 14.18 11.16
C ILE A 11 -5.77 12.96 11.71
N LEU A 12 -6.17 11.74 11.33
CA LEU A 12 -5.53 10.51 11.79
C LEU A 12 -4.06 10.43 11.35
N LEU A 13 -3.76 10.79 10.10
CA LEU A 13 -2.38 10.86 9.61
C LEU A 13 -1.54 11.89 10.39
N LEU A 14 -2.11 13.07 10.66
CA LEU A 14 -1.46 14.10 11.46
C LEU A 14 -1.20 13.60 12.89
N LEU A 15 -2.18 12.95 13.52
CA LEU A 15 -2.05 12.39 14.86
C LEU A 15 -0.94 11.32 14.92
N ILE A 16 -0.78 10.49 13.91
CA ILE A 16 0.32 9.52 13.83
C ILE A 16 1.67 10.23 13.86
N VAL A 17 1.84 11.29 13.07
CA VAL A 17 3.09 12.07 13.03
C VAL A 17 3.36 12.73 14.37
N LEU A 18 2.37 13.39 14.96
CA LEU A 18 2.49 14.06 16.27
C LEU A 18 2.78 13.07 17.39
N PHE A 19 2.13 11.90 17.38
CA PHE A 19 2.39 10.83 18.34
C PHE A 19 3.82 10.30 18.23
N CYS A 20 4.32 10.12 17.01
CA CYS A 20 5.71 9.71 16.78
C CYS A 20 6.71 10.77 17.25
N ALA A 21 6.41 12.06 16.99
CA ALA A 21 7.21 13.19 17.45
C ALA A 21 7.27 13.24 18.98
N TYR A 22 6.13 13.15 19.65
CA TYR A 22 6.04 13.14 21.11
C TYR A 22 6.79 11.95 21.73
N ASN A 23 6.62 10.76 21.16
CA ASN A 23 7.36 9.57 21.60
C ASN A 23 8.88 9.73 21.37
N GLY A 24 9.28 10.35 20.26
CA GLY A 24 10.67 10.65 19.97
C GLY A 24 11.27 11.61 21.00
N PHE A 25 10.54 12.67 21.34
CA PHE A 25 10.92 13.62 22.38
C PHE A 25 11.15 12.90 23.72
N ARG A 26 10.20 12.07 24.17
CA ARG A 26 10.31 11.33 25.43
C ARG A 26 11.40 10.27 25.46
N LYS A 27 11.68 9.64 24.33
CA LYS A 27 12.62 8.52 24.21
C LYS A 27 14.05 8.96 23.89
N GLY A 28 14.22 10.18 23.39
CA GLY A 28 15.50 10.78 23.07
C GLY A 28 16.14 10.27 21.79
N LEU A 29 17.37 10.75 21.54
CA LEU A 29 18.13 10.56 20.31
C LEU A 29 18.40 9.08 20.00
N ILE A 30 18.86 8.31 20.97
CA ILE A 30 19.29 6.90 20.75
C ILE A 30 18.12 6.06 20.23
N LEU A 31 16.98 6.12 20.91
CA LEU A 31 15.78 5.40 20.47
C LEU A 31 15.15 5.98 19.20
N GLY A 32 15.35 7.28 18.95
CA GLY A 32 14.98 7.92 17.69
C GLY A 32 15.73 7.33 16.50
N ILE A 33 17.06 7.27 16.58
CA ILE A 33 17.94 6.67 15.56
C ILE A 33 17.59 5.20 15.34
N THR A 34 17.50 4.42 16.41
CA THR A 34 17.14 3.00 16.34
C THR A 34 15.78 2.81 15.65
N GLY A 35 14.82 3.71 15.91
CA GLY A 35 13.50 3.67 15.29
C GLY A 35 13.54 3.91 13.78
N ILE A 36 14.39 4.81 13.27
CA ILE A 36 14.55 5.05 11.82
C ILE A 36 15.26 3.86 11.17
N ILE A 37 16.34 3.36 11.78
CA ILE A 37 17.05 2.17 11.30
C ILE A 37 16.08 0.98 11.22
N ALA A 38 15.24 0.80 12.24
CA ALA A 38 14.23 -0.26 12.27
C ALA A 38 13.27 -0.17 11.08
N ILE A 39 12.79 1.03 10.69
CA ILE A 39 11.91 1.20 9.54
C ILE A 39 12.63 0.84 8.24
N VAL A 40 13.86 1.32 8.05
CA VAL A 40 14.63 1.03 6.84
C VAL A 40 14.88 -0.47 6.71
N VAL A 41 15.37 -1.11 7.78
CA VAL A 41 15.61 -2.57 7.79
C VAL A 41 14.32 -3.35 7.63
N ALA A 42 13.21 -2.89 8.25
CA ALA A 42 11.91 -3.54 8.11
C ALA A 42 11.37 -3.43 6.69
N LEU A 43 11.54 -2.31 6.00
CA LEU A 43 11.12 -2.16 4.60
C LEU A 43 11.89 -3.12 3.68
N TYR A 44 13.21 -3.14 3.77
CA TYR A 44 14.02 -4.05 2.97
C TYR A 44 13.78 -5.51 3.33
N GLY A 45 13.76 -5.85 4.61
CA GLY A 45 13.52 -7.21 5.08
C GLY A 45 12.12 -7.70 4.73
N ALA A 46 11.09 -6.85 4.84
CA ALA A 46 9.73 -7.18 4.47
C ALA A 46 9.60 -7.41 2.96
N ASN A 47 10.29 -6.63 2.13
CA ASN A 47 10.33 -6.82 0.68
C ASN A 47 10.93 -8.20 0.34
N LEU A 48 12.10 -8.55 0.89
CA LEU A 48 12.73 -9.87 0.67
C LEU A 48 11.84 -11.03 1.14
N LEU A 49 11.17 -10.86 2.29
CA LEU A 49 10.24 -11.87 2.78
C LEU A 49 8.98 -11.95 1.91
N ALA A 50 8.49 -10.82 1.39
CA ALA A 50 7.36 -10.80 0.49
C ALA A 50 7.69 -11.53 -0.82
N ASP A 51 8.85 -11.27 -1.42
CA ASP A 51 9.29 -11.98 -2.65
C ASP A 51 9.39 -13.49 -2.42
N THR A 52 9.84 -13.91 -1.23
CA THR A 52 10.04 -15.34 -0.91
C THR A 52 8.75 -16.05 -0.55
N PHE A 53 7.86 -15.42 0.22
CA PHE A 53 6.70 -16.08 0.83
C PHE A 53 5.38 -15.76 0.15
N SER A 54 5.27 -14.68 -0.65
CA SER A 54 4.03 -14.34 -1.34
C SER A 54 3.50 -15.45 -2.25
N PRO A 55 4.31 -16.28 -2.94
CA PRO A 55 3.76 -17.39 -3.73
C PRO A 55 2.96 -18.39 -2.90
N LYS A 56 3.40 -18.68 -1.66
CA LYS A 56 2.65 -19.58 -0.75
C LYS A 56 1.35 -18.94 -0.27
N VAL A 57 1.37 -17.63 0.00
CA VAL A 57 0.18 -16.87 0.38
C VAL A 57 -0.79 -16.79 -0.80
N GLN A 58 -0.28 -16.65 -2.02
CA GLN A 58 -1.07 -16.66 -3.25
C GLN A 58 -1.88 -17.94 -3.40
N GLU A 59 -1.28 -19.11 -3.17
CA GLU A 59 -1.99 -20.40 -3.23
C GLU A 59 -3.20 -20.44 -2.29
N VAL A 60 -3.05 -19.92 -1.08
CA VAL A 60 -4.13 -19.86 -0.08
C VAL A 60 -5.20 -18.84 -0.44
N MET A 61 -4.80 -17.69 -1.02
CA MET A 61 -5.72 -16.61 -1.35
C MET A 61 -6.48 -16.83 -2.66
N LYS A 62 -5.92 -17.61 -3.60
CA LYS A 62 -6.47 -17.79 -4.95
C LYS A 62 -7.95 -18.19 -4.98
N PRO A 63 -8.44 -19.17 -4.19
CA PRO A 63 -9.85 -19.54 -4.21
C PRO A 63 -10.80 -18.40 -3.81
N PHE A 64 -10.37 -17.55 -2.88
CA PHE A 64 -11.17 -16.41 -2.44
C PHE A 64 -11.23 -15.31 -3.50
N VAL A 65 -10.09 -15.03 -4.13
CA VAL A 65 -9.99 -14.02 -5.20
C VAL A 65 -10.75 -14.49 -6.43
N GLU A 66 -10.69 -15.78 -6.76
CA GLU A 66 -11.40 -16.36 -7.91
C GLU A 66 -12.90 -16.11 -7.86
N GLY A 67 -13.55 -16.39 -6.73
CA GLY A 67 -14.98 -16.17 -6.58
C GLY A 67 -15.40 -14.69 -6.72
N ILE A 68 -14.56 -13.77 -6.25
CA ILE A 68 -14.80 -12.34 -6.35
C ILE A 68 -14.59 -11.84 -7.79
N VAL A 69 -13.52 -12.27 -8.44
CA VAL A 69 -13.17 -11.88 -9.82
C VAL A 69 -14.19 -12.45 -10.81
N GLU A 70 -14.61 -13.70 -10.66
CA GLU A 70 -15.60 -14.34 -11.53
C GLU A 70 -16.89 -13.51 -11.63
N LYS A 71 -17.43 -13.14 -10.48
CA LYS A 71 -18.60 -12.28 -10.42
C LYS A 71 -18.37 -10.94 -11.10
N SER A 72 -17.21 -10.32 -10.84
CA SER A 72 -16.87 -9.01 -11.39
C SER A 72 -16.68 -9.05 -12.91
N VAL A 73 -16.06 -10.09 -13.44
CA VAL A 73 -15.86 -10.30 -14.89
C VAL A 73 -17.18 -10.55 -15.62
N ASN A 74 -18.06 -11.40 -15.05
CA ASN A 74 -19.37 -11.63 -15.65
C ASN A 74 -20.18 -10.33 -15.71
N ASP A 75 -20.25 -9.61 -14.61
CA ASP A 75 -20.93 -8.32 -14.53
C ASP A 75 -20.32 -7.24 -15.46
N ALA A 76 -19.01 -7.29 -15.70
CA ALA A 76 -18.35 -6.37 -16.63
C ALA A 76 -18.66 -6.75 -18.08
N LYS A 77 -18.64 -8.05 -18.43
CA LYS A 77 -19.03 -8.54 -19.76
C LYS A 77 -20.47 -8.18 -20.11
N ASP A 78 -21.39 -8.36 -19.18
CA ASP A 78 -22.78 -7.97 -19.37
C ASP A 78 -22.90 -6.48 -19.69
N LYS A 79 -22.21 -5.64 -18.92
CA LYS A 79 -22.21 -4.18 -19.11
C LYS A 79 -21.57 -3.76 -20.44
N THR A 80 -20.43 -4.32 -20.82
CA THR A 80 -19.75 -3.99 -22.09
C THR A 80 -20.51 -4.47 -23.32
N SER A 81 -21.36 -5.48 -23.17
CA SER A 81 -22.20 -6.04 -24.24
C SER A 81 -23.53 -5.27 -24.41
N GLU A 82 -23.86 -4.31 -23.55
CA GLU A 82 -25.10 -3.54 -23.68
C GLU A 82 -25.08 -2.63 -24.93
N PRO A 83 -26.18 -2.55 -25.69
CA PRO A 83 -26.28 -1.64 -26.83
C PRO A 83 -26.09 -0.18 -26.40
N GLY A 84 -25.10 0.50 -26.97
CA GLY A 84 -24.80 1.90 -26.66
C GLY A 84 -23.80 2.07 -25.50
N TYR A 85 -23.18 1.01 -25.03
CA TYR A 85 -22.08 1.11 -24.09
C TYR A 85 -20.93 1.96 -24.67
N VAL A 86 -20.43 2.89 -23.87
CA VAL A 86 -19.25 3.72 -24.19
C VAL A 86 -18.22 3.51 -23.09
N PHE A 87 -17.03 3.10 -23.46
CA PHE A 87 -15.92 2.94 -22.53
C PHE A 87 -15.35 4.30 -22.11
N TYR A 88 -15.42 4.61 -20.83
CA TYR A 88 -14.87 5.85 -20.24
C TYR A 88 -13.53 5.60 -19.54
N GLY A 89 -12.77 4.63 -20.01
CA GLY A 89 -11.44 4.32 -19.50
C GLY A 89 -10.36 5.25 -20.06
N PRO A 90 -9.10 5.00 -19.70
CA PRO A 90 -7.96 5.71 -20.31
C PRO A 90 -7.91 5.44 -21.82
N GLU A 91 -7.59 6.47 -22.60
CA GLU A 91 -7.62 6.46 -24.07
C GLU A 91 -6.57 5.55 -24.76
N GLU A 92 -5.81 4.76 -24.02
CA GLU A 92 -4.76 3.89 -24.55
C GLU A 92 -5.30 2.50 -24.91
N GLY A 93 -6.01 2.37 -25.99
CA GLY A 93 -6.35 1.05 -26.53
C GLY A 93 -7.48 1.16 -27.55
N GLU A 94 -7.16 0.84 -28.79
CA GLU A 94 -8.13 0.39 -29.77
C GLU A 94 -9.10 -0.60 -29.11
N ASN A 95 -10.37 -0.60 -29.51
CA ASN A 95 -11.46 -1.47 -29.07
C ASN A 95 -10.99 -2.91 -28.76
N ASP A 96 -10.51 -3.13 -27.56
CA ASP A 96 -10.00 -4.40 -27.08
C ASP A 96 -10.86 -4.86 -25.91
N ASP A 97 -11.78 -5.77 -26.21
CA ASP A 97 -12.71 -6.35 -25.24
C ASP A 97 -11.98 -6.88 -23.98
N VAL A 98 -10.75 -7.40 -24.15
CA VAL A 98 -9.92 -7.88 -23.02
C VAL A 98 -9.55 -6.74 -22.08
N TYR A 99 -9.17 -5.59 -22.65
CA TYR A 99 -8.81 -4.42 -21.86
C TYR A 99 -10.04 -3.82 -21.16
N GLU A 100 -11.12 -3.62 -21.87
CA GLU A 100 -12.34 -3.01 -21.34
C GLU A 100 -12.93 -3.86 -20.20
N VAL A 101 -13.11 -5.17 -20.44
CA VAL A 101 -13.65 -6.10 -19.43
C VAL A 101 -12.75 -6.19 -18.23
N SER A 102 -11.42 -6.28 -18.40
CA SER A 102 -10.47 -6.31 -17.28
C SER A 102 -10.53 -5.05 -16.45
N TYR A 103 -10.48 -3.88 -17.12
CA TYR A 103 -10.51 -2.59 -16.44
C TYR A 103 -11.82 -2.36 -15.68
N GLU A 104 -12.96 -2.60 -16.31
CA GLU A 104 -14.27 -2.46 -15.66
C GLU A 104 -14.42 -3.44 -14.49
N SER A 105 -13.95 -4.68 -14.63
CA SER A 105 -13.95 -5.66 -13.54
C SER A 105 -13.17 -5.18 -12.32
N LEU A 106 -11.95 -4.67 -12.54
CA LEU A 106 -11.10 -4.14 -11.47
C LEU A 106 -11.68 -2.88 -10.83
N ARG A 107 -12.27 -1.98 -11.66
CA ARG A 107 -12.94 -0.78 -11.15
C ARG A 107 -14.18 -1.11 -10.34
N LYS A 108 -14.93 -2.14 -10.71
CA LYS A 108 -16.08 -2.63 -9.96
C LYS A 108 -15.69 -3.20 -8.60
N LEU A 109 -14.54 -3.85 -8.51
CA LEU A 109 -13.93 -4.29 -7.25
C LEU A 109 -13.43 -3.13 -6.37
N GLY A 110 -13.52 -1.88 -6.85
CA GLY A 110 -13.09 -0.69 -6.13
C GLY A 110 -11.60 -0.39 -6.23
N ILE A 111 -10.88 -1.08 -7.13
CA ILE A 111 -9.45 -0.86 -7.34
C ILE A 111 -9.24 0.53 -7.96
N LEU A 112 -8.25 1.27 -7.45
CA LEU A 112 -7.91 2.61 -7.95
C LEU A 112 -7.58 2.60 -9.44
N LYS A 113 -7.95 3.67 -10.14
CA LYS A 113 -7.75 3.82 -11.60
C LYS A 113 -6.32 3.46 -12.03
N SER A 114 -5.31 4.00 -11.34
CA SER A 114 -3.90 3.76 -11.67
C SER A 114 -3.45 2.31 -11.45
N ALA A 115 -3.99 1.63 -10.45
CA ALA A 115 -3.70 0.21 -10.20
C ALA A 115 -4.46 -0.68 -11.20
N ALA A 116 -5.73 -0.37 -11.47
CA ALA A 116 -6.53 -1.08 -12.46
C ALA A 116 -5.88 -1.01 -13.85
N GLN A 117 -5.41 0.16 -14.27
CA GLN A 117 -4.69 0.32 -15.54
C GLN A 117 -3.47 -0.60 -15.63
N ARG A 118 -2.60 -0.58 -14.62
CA ARG A 118 -1.37 -1.41 -14.63
C ARG A 118 -1.70 -2.91 -14.70
N ILE A 119 -2.62 -3.37 -13.87
CA ILE A 119 -3.02 -4.78 -13.86
C ILE A 119 -3.65 -5.16 -15.21
N THR A 120 -4.51 -4.31 -15.77
CA THR A 120 -5.14 -4.55 -17.07
C THR A 120 -4.11 -4.67 -18.19
N HIS A 121 -3.08 -3.81 -18.22
CA HIS A 121 -1.98 -3.92 -19.21
C HIS A 121 -1.21 -5.23 -19.07
N GLU A 122 -0.85 -5.64 -17.84
CA GLU A 122 -0.18 -6.91 -17.60
C GLU A 122 -1.04 -8.12 -18.04
N VAL A 123 -2.35 -8.08 -17.77
CA VAL A 123 -3.30 -9.14 -18.17
C VAL A 123 -3.45 -9.19 -19.69
N ARG A 124 -3.69 -8.03 -20.34
CA ARG A 124 -3.81 -7.92 -21.80
C ARG A 124 -2.61 -8.50 -22.53
N GLU A 125 -1.41 -8.13 -22.08
CA GLU A 125 -0.16 -8.61 -22.69
C GLU A 125 -0.05 -10.16 -22.65
N LYS A 126 -0.46 -10.77 -21.55
CA LYS A 126 -0.43 -12.23 -21.41
C LYS A 126 -1.54 -12.93 -22.17
N VAL A 127 -2.76 -12.39 -22.14
CA VAL A 127 -3.89 -12.96 -22.90
C VAL A 127 -3.61 -12.91 -24.40
N SER A 128 -3.08 -11.79 -24.92
CA SER A 128 -2.78 -11.63 -26.34
C SER A 128 -1.61 -12.47 -26.82
N LYS A 129 -0.55 -12.64 -25.99
CA LYS A 129 0.67 -13.39 -26.36
C LYS A 129 0.54 -14.91 -26.19
N ILE A 130 -0.20 -15.37 -25.21
CA ILE A 130 -0.23 -16.78 -24.78
C ILE A 130 -1.58 -17.44 -25.05
N GLY A 131 -2.63 -16.63 -25.37
CA GLY A 131 -4.00 -17.14 -25.57
C GLY A 131 -4.68 -17.64 -24.28
N ASN A 132 -4.25 -17.17 -23.13
CA ASN A 132 -4.82 -17.51 -21.83
C ASN A 132 -6.25 -16.95 -21.67
N ASP A 133 -7.05 -17.62 -20.85
CA ASP A 133 -8.36 -17.11 -20.45
C ASP A 133 -8.20 -15.83 -19.61
N LEU A 134 -8.91 -14.79 -20.00
CA LEU A 134 -8.92 -13.49 -19.31
C LEU A 134 -9.19 -13.63 -17.81
N LYS A 135 -10.17 -14.46 -17.43
CA LYS A 135 -10.55 -14.66 -16.04
C LYS A 135 -9.38 -15.24 -15.24
N ILE A 136 -8.72 -16.28 -15.78
CA ILE A 136 -7.60 -16.95 -15.10
C ILE A 136 -6.46 -15.97 -14.88
N GLU A 137 -6.08 -15.21 -15.91
CA GLU A 137 -4.98 -14.28 -15.82
C GLU A 137 -5.29 -13.11 -14.85
N LEU A 138 -6.53 -12.63 -14.84
CA LEU A 138 -6.97 -11.58 -13.92
C LEU A 138 -6.96 -12.07 -12.46
N VAL A 139 -7.40 -13.30 -12.20
CA VAL A 139 -7.32 -13.95 -10.88
C VAL A 139 -5.86 -14.06 -10.44
N ASP A 140 -5.00 -14.58 -11.30
CA ASP A 140 -3.59 -14.79 -10.97
C ASP A 140 -2.88 -13.49 -10.67
N LYS A 141 -3.05 -12.47 -11.50
CA LYS A 141 -2.44 -11.15 -11.30
C LYS A 141 -2.96 -10.44 -10.05
N LEU A 142 -4.27 -10.45 -9.83
CA LEU A 142 -4.83 -9.81 -8.65
C LEU A 142 -4.39 -10.54 -7.37
N THR A 143 -4.39 -11.88 -7.38
CA THR A 143 -3.93 -12.67 -6.24
C THR A 143 -2.46 -12.46 -5.96
N GLU A 144 -1.60 -12.41 -6.98
CA GLU A 144 -0.17 -12.10 -6.87
C GLU A 144 0.06 -10.77 -6.15
N LYS A 145 -0.60 -9.69 -6.61
CA LYS A 145 -0.46 -8.36 -6.01
C LYS A 145 -0.98 -8.31 -4.57
N LEU A 146 -2.13 -8.92 -4.30
CA LEU A 146 -2.70 -8.96 -2.95
C LEU A 146 -1.85 -9.80 -1.98
N ALA A 147 -1.38 -10.97 -2.41
CA ALA A 147 -0.53 -11.84 -1.60
C ALA A 147 0.81 -11.17 -1.27
N TYR A 148 1.43 -10.53 -2.26
CA TYR A 148 2.65 -9.75 -2.03
C TYR A 148 2.44 -8.65 -0.99
N ALA A 149 1.41 -7.84 -1.15
CA ALA A 149 1.14 -6.74 -0.24
C ALA A 149 0.78 -7.22 1.18
N ALA A 150 -0.02 -8.29 1.30
CA ALA A 150 -0.35 -8.88 2.60
C ALA A 150 0.91 -9.41 3.30
N THR A 151 1.76 -10.15 2.57
CA THR A 151 3.02 -10.68 3.11
C THR A 151 3.96 -9.57 3.52
N LEU A 152 4.09 -8.52 2.71
CA LEU A 152 4.93 -7.36 3.02
C LEU A 152 4.48 -6.65 4.29
N VAL A 153 3.18 -6.41 4.47
CA VAL A 153 2.64 -5.77 5.68
C VAL A 153 2.89 -6.63 6.92
N ILE A 154 2.62 -7.93 6.84
CA ILE A 154 2.82 -8.84 7.96
C ILE A 154 4.32 -8.90 8.33
N ALA A 155 5.19 -9.09 7.35
CA ALA A 155 6.63 -9.14 7.57
C ALA A 155 7.17 -7.82 8.14
N PHE A 156 6.72 -6.68 7.62
CA PHE A 156 7.09 -5.36 8.14
C PHE A 156 6.72 -5.21 9.62
N ILE A 157 5.49 -5.56 9.99
CA ILE A 157 5.02 -5.49 11.38
C ILE A 157 5.87 -6.40 12.28
N LEU A 158 6.14 -7.64 11.86
CA LEU A 158 6.95 -8.58 12.64
C LEU A 158 8.38 -8.06 12.87
N ILE A 159 9.03 -7.53 11.83
CA ILE A 159 10.38 -6.97 11.94
C ILE A 159 10.37 -5.75 12.87
N ILE A 160 9.40 -4.86 12.75
CA ILE A 160 9.28 -3.70 13.65
C ILE A 160 9.11 -4.13 15.10
N ILE A 161 8.29 -5.16 15.37
CA ILE A 161 8.12 -5.69 16.74
C ILE A 161 9.45 -6.17 17.30
N ILE A 162 10.23 -6.94 16.52
CA ILE A 162 11.56 -7.42 16.93
C ILE A 162 12.47 -6.24 17.27
N PHE A 163 12.54 -5.22 16.41
CA PHE A 163 13.36 -4.03 16.66
C PHE A 163 12.91 -3.24 17.88
N VAL A 164 11.61 -3.12 18.13
CA VAL A 164 11.09 -2.44 19.32
C VAL A 164 11.52 -3.15 20.60
N VAL A 165 11.47 -4.48 20.62
CA VAL A 165 11.94 -5.28 21.76
C VAL A 165 13.44 -5.08 21.98
N LEU A 166 14.25 -5.20 20.93
CA LEU A 166 15.71 -5.01 21.00
C LEU A 166 16.07 -3.59 21.45
N ALA A 167 15.42 -2.57 20.90
CA ALA A 167 15.63 -1.18 21.26
C ALA A 167 15.34 -0.89 22.74
N ASN A 168 14.28 -1.50 23.30
CA ASN A 168 13.97 -1.35 24.72
C ASN A 168 15.03 -1.97 25.63
N ILE A 169 15.62 -3.11 25.23
CA ILE A 169 16.73 -3.75 25.98
C ILE A 169 17.96 -2.83 25.98
N ILE A 170 18.30 -2.26 24.82
CA ILE A 170 19.45 -1.35 24.67
C ILE A 170 19.25 -0.06 25.48
N ASN A 171 18.04 0.49 25.48
CA ASN A 171 17.73 1.75 26.20
C ASN A 171 17.92 1.64 27.72
N LEU A 172 17.76 0.44 28.30
CA LEU A 172 18.05 0.20 29.72
C LEU A 172 19.53 0.40 30.06
N ALA A 173 20.44 0.25 29.09
CA ALA A 173 21.88 0.34 29.28
C ALA A 173 22.48 1.74 29.07
N PHE A 174 21.78 2.62 28.35
CA PHE A 174 22.32 3.92 27.91
C PHE A 174 21.44 5.11 28.35
N LYS A 175 21.68 5.61 29.56
CA LYS A 175 21.24 6.95 29.97
C LYS A 175 22.44 7.89 29.93
N LEU A 176 22.41 8.91 29.06
CA LEU A 176 23.45 9.96 28.96
C LEU A 176 23.11 11.08 29.97
N PRO A 177 23.80 11.20 31.11
CA PRO A 177 23.59 12.31 32.05
C PRO A 177 24.16 13.61 31.47
N GLY A 178 23.43 14.71 31.62
CA GLY A 178 23.92 16.06 31.31
C GLY A 178 23.58 16.62 29.91
N LEU A 179 22.94 15.83 29.03
CA LEU A 179 22.54 16.27 27.68
C LEU A 179 21.03 16.13 27.46
N GLU A 180 20.24 16.23 28.52
CA GLU A 180 18.80 15.90 28.50
C GLU A 180 18.03 16.70 27.44
N LEU A 181 18.17 18.02 27.40
CA LEU A 181 17.44 18.87 26.44
C LEU A 181 17.81 18.59 24.98
N LEU A 182 19.11 18.43 24.70
CA LEU A 182 19.59 18.11 23.35
C LEU A 182 19.12 16.73 22.90
N ASN A 183 19.15 15.75 23.81
CA ASN A 183 18.65 14.40 23.58
C ASN A 183 17.15 14.40 23.26
N GLU A 184 16.35 15.18 23.97
CA GLU A 184 14.90 15.33 23.75
C GLU A 184 14.58 16.01 22.43
N LEU A 185 15.27 17.14 22.11
CA LEU A 185 15.04 17.87 20.86
C LEU A 185 15.43 17.05 19.62
N LEU A 186 16.58 16.39 19.67
CA LEU A 186 16.99 15.51 18.59
C LEU A 186 16.06 14.29 18.47
N GLY A 187 15.60 13.76 19.61
CA GLY A 187 14.56 12.72 19.64
C GLY A 187 13.26 13.18 19.00
N LEU A 188 12.84 14.43 19.20
CA LEU A 188 11.65 15.00 18.55
C LEU A 188 11.80 15.02 17.01
N VAL A 189 12.95 15.49 16.50
CA VAL A 189 13.22 15.55 15.06
C VAL A 189 13.19 14.14 14.43
N LEU A 190 13.85 13.18 15.10
CA LEU A 190 13.85 11.80 14.64
C LEU A 190 12.47 11.14 14.75
N GLY A 191 11.69 11.50 15.77
CA GLY A 191 10.30 11.08 15.92
C GLY A 191 9.41 11.60 14.79
N LEU A 192 9.59 12.87 14.38
CA LEU A 192 8.93 13.44 13.20
C LEU A 192 9.30 12.69 11.93
N ALA A 193 10.59 12.46 11.67
CA ALA A 193 11.07 11.73 10.51
C ALA A 193 10.48 10.29 10.46
N LYS A 194 10.44 9.61 11.61
CA LYS A 194 9.79 8.30 11.76
C LYS A 194 8.31 8.37 11.46
N GLY A 195 7.59 9.37 11.99
CA GLY A 195 6.17 9.56 11.74
C GLY A 195 5.88 9.79 10.26
N LEU A 196 6.69 10.60 9.58
CA LEU A 196 6.59 10.83 8.13
C LEU A 196 6.83 9.53 7.34
N ALA A 197 7.84 8.74 7.71
CA ALA A 197 8.09 7.44 7.05
C ALA A 197 6.89 6.50 7.18
N ILE A 198 6.26 6.43 8.34
CA ILE A 198 5.06 5.60 8.59
C ILE A 198 3.88 6.09 7.74
N VAL A 199 3.59 7.39 7.68
CA VAL A 199 2.46 7.90 6.90
C VAL A 199 2.71 7.77 5.39
N PHE A 200 3.96 7.87 4.91
CA PHE A 200 4.31 7.54 3.53
C PHE A 200 4.08 6.06 3.22
N LEU A 201 4.44 5.16 4.13
CA LEU A 201 4.17 3.72 3.97
C LEU A 201 2.66 3.46 3.92
N LEU A 202 1.88 4.07 4.80
CA LEU A 202 0.42 3.94 4.79
C LEU A 202 -0.19 4.48 3.48
N ALA A 203 0.26 5.63 3.01
CA ALA A 203 -0.18 6.20 1.73
C ALA A 203 0.17 5.29 0.54
N TRP A 204 1.36 4.68 0.57
CA TRP A 204 1.76 3.70 -0.44
C TRP A 204 0.86 2.46 -0.41
N LEU A 205 0.56 1.91 0.78
CA LEU A 205 -0.35 0.77 0.93
C LEU A 205 -1.75 1.09 0.39
N VAL A 206 -2.30 2.26 0.72
CA VAL A 206 -3.60 2.70 0.18
C VAL A 206 -3.58 2.73 -1.35
N ARG A 207 -2.51 3.27 -1.94
CA ARG A 207 -2.34 3.32 -3.40
C ARG A 207 -2.10 1.93 -4.00
N PHE A 208 -1.31 1.08 -3.34
CA PHE A 208 -0.93 -0.25 -3.82
C PHE A 208 -2.13 -1.19 -3.84
N PHE A 209 -2.85 -1.29 -2.74
CA PHE A 209 -4.07 -2.11 -2.66
C PHE A 209 -5.19 -1.57 -3.56
N GLY A 210 -5.31 -0.24 -3.65
CA GLY A 210 -6.32 0.42 -4.47
C GLY A 210 -7.78 0.14 -4.08
N ILE A 211 -8.01 -0.68 -3.07
CA ILE A 211 -9.34 -1.15 -2.63
C ILE A 211 -9.77 -0.48 -1.31
N LEU A 212 -8.81 -0.04 -0.50
CA LEU A 212 -9.05 0.41 0.87
C LEU A 212 -9.89 1.68 0.96
N LEU A 213 -9.73 2.60 0.01
CA LEU A 213 -10.45 3.87 -0.02
C LEU A 213 -10.95 4.18 -1.43
N PRO A 214 -12.22 4.63 -1.58
CA PRO A 214 -12.73 5.12 -2.86
C PRO A 214 -11.93 6.33 -3.35
N GLU A 215 -11.68 6.40 -4.66
CA GLU A 215 -10.91 7.48 -5.31
C GLU A 215 -11.48 8.87 -4.98
N LYS A 216 -12.82 9.03 -5.05
CA LYS A 216 -13.51 10.26 -4.66
C LYS A 216 -13.25 10.71 -3.21
N THR A 217 -12.88 9.78 -2.33
CA THR A 217 -12.53 10.09 -0.94
C THR A 217 -11.08 10.57 -0.87
N ILE A 218 -10.17 9.90 -1.59
CA ILE A 218 -8.75 10.29 -1.66
C ILE A 218 -8.60 11.71 -2.24
N ASP A 219 -9.30 12.01 -3.33
CA ASP A 219 -9.25 13.33 -3.99
C ASP A 219 -9.73 14.48 -3.08
N LYS A 220 -10.54 14.18 -2.07
CA LYS A 220 -11.02 15.15 -1.09
C LYS A 220 -10.12 15.27 0.14
N THR A 221 -9.10 14.44 0.29
CA THR A 221 -8.10 14.55 1.34
C THR A 221 -6.99 15.50 0.92
N LEU A 222 -6.43 16.27 1.85
CA LEU A 222 -5.30 17.17 1.58
C LEU A 222 -3.97 16.45 1.81
N ILE A 223 -3.84 15.83 2.98
CA ILE A 223 -2.58 15.18 3.40
C ILE A 223 -2.38 13.87 2.66
N LEU A 224 -3.38 12.98 2.64
CA LEU A 224 -3.26 11.68 1.98
C LEU A 224 -3.02 11.82 0.48
N ALA A 225 -3.75 12.70 -0.22
CA ALA A 225 -3.56 12.95 -1.64
C ALA A 225 -2.15 13.45 -1.96
N TRP A 226 -1.62 14.36 -1.13
CA TRP A 226 -0.25 14.85 -1.26
C TRP A 226 0.78 13.74 -1.01
N LEU A 227 0.62 12.95 0.07
CA LEU A 227 1.50 11.83 0.38
C LEU A 227 1.54 10.77 -0.74
N ILE A 228 0.41 10.47 -1.36
CA ILE A 228 0.35 9.54 -2.51
C ILE A 228 1.14 10.08 -3.70
N LYS A 229 1.09 11.41 -3.93
CA LYS A 229 1.71 12.06 -5.08
C LYS A 229 3.23 12.14 -4.98
N VAL A 230 3.76 12.37 -3.77
CA VAL A 230 5.20 12.60 -3.49
C VAL A 230 5.86 11.37 -2.86
N ASN A 231 5.23 10.22 -2.90
CA ASN A 231 5.65 9.03 -2.15
C ASN A 231 7.00 8.47 -2.61
N PRO A 232 8.04 8.42 -1.75
CA PRO A 232 9.33 7.86 -2.09
C PRO A 232 9.41 6.33 -1.97
N ILE A 233 8.44 5.68 -1.31
CA ILE A 233 8.48 4.23 -0.99
C ILE A 233 8.57 3.35 -2.24
N PRO A 234 7.81 3.58 -3.34
CA PRO A 234 7.95 2.78 -4.56
C PRO A 234 9.38 2.79 -5.11
N HIS A 235 10.02 3.95 -5.08
CA HIS A 235 11.41 4.06 -5.55
C HIS A 235 12.39 3.27 -4.68
N PHE A 236 12.17 3.27 -3.36
CA PHE A 236 12.98 2.47 -2.42
C PHE A 236 12.76 0.97 -2.56
N LEU A 237 11.55 0.53 -2.92
CA LEU A 237 11.22 -0.88 -3.10
C LEU A 237 11.54 -1.41 -4.51
N GLY A 238 11.90 -0.52 -5.46
CA GLY A 238 12.18 -0.90 -6.85
C GLY A 238 10.94 -1.31 -7.64
N ILE A 239 9.75 -0.81 -7.24
CA ILE A 239 8.43 -1.14 -7.83
C ILE A 239 7.67 0.10 -8.28
#